data_2c33ebe2c6e308ba54eadbf728940df2
#
_entry.id   2c33ebe2c6e308ba54eadbf728940df2
#
_cell.length_a   1.000
_cell.length_b   1.000
_cell.length_c   1.000
_cell.angle_alpha   90.00
_cell.angle_beta   90.00
_cell.angle_gamma   90.00
#
_symmetry.space_group_name_H-M   'P 1'
#
loop_
_entity.id
_entity.type
_entity.pdbx_description
1 polymer ?
#
loop_
_entity_poly.entity_id
_entity_poly.type
_entity_poly.pdbx_seq_one_letter_code
_entity_poly.pdbx_strand_id
1 'polypeptide(L)'
;MVKAIINISLKSGVLDPEGKAIQNALQNFGFEGINEVRKGKFLEIKLEQEDKKEAKENIDKMCKQLLANTVIENYEITITD
;
A
#
# COMPACT_ATOMS: atom_id res chain seq x y z
N MET A 1 16.26 -13.17 -10.51
CA MET A 1 15.16 -12.21 -10.57
C MET A 1 14.54 -12.06 -9.18
N VAL A 2 14.34 -10.86 -8.74
CA VAL A 2 13.68 -10.60 -7.47
C VAL A 2 12.29 -10.02 -7.70
N LYS A 3 11.43 -10.21 -6.71
CA LYS A 3 10.08 -9.67 -6.73
C LYS A 3 9.91 -8.72 -5.57
N ALA A 4 9.39 -7.52 -5.85
CA ALA A 4 9.08 -6.54 -4.84
C ALA A 4 7.57 -6.41 -4.69
N ILE A 5 7.12 -6.43 -3.45
CA ILE A 5 5.73 -6.16 -3.11
C ILE A 5 5.70 -4.87 -2.32
N ILE A 6 4.95 -3.90 -2.79
CA ILE A 6 4.84 -2.59 -2.15
C ILE A 6 3.41 -2.43 -1.66
N ASN A 7 3.24 -2.31 -0.35
CA ASN A 7 1.94 -2.01 0.25
C ASN A 7 1.87 -0.53 0.55
N ILE A 8 0.87 0.14 0.00
CA ILE A 8 0.70 1.59 0.10
C ILE A 8 -0.63 1.86 0.79
N SER A 9 -0.59 2.66 1.84
CA SER A 9 -1.78 3.02 2.60
C SER A 9 -1.75 4.51 2.95
N LEU A 10 -2.93 5.06 3.21
CA LEU A 10 -3.02 6.45 3.65
C LEU A 10 -2.48 6.61 5.06
N LYS A 11 -1.83 7.73 5.32
CA LYS A 11 -1.35 8.06 6.65
C LYS A 11 -2.51 8.20 7.61
N SER A 12 -2.24 7.95 8.89
CA SER A 12 -3.21 8.18 9.95
C SER A 12 -3.69 9.64 9.90
N GLY A 13 -4.98 9.84 10.04
CA GLY A 13 -5.56 11.19 9.99
C GLY A 13 -5.94 11.68 8.62
N VAL A 14 -5.52 11.00 7.56
CA VAL A 14 -5.96 11.34 6.20
C VAL A 14 -7.31 10.68 5.94
N LEU A 15 -8.26 11.47 5.44
CA LEU A 15 -9.60 10.96 5.13
C LEU A 15 -9.53 9.92 4.01
N ASP A 16 -10.25 8.83 4.19
CA ASP A 16 -10.37 7.74 3.22
C ASP A 16 -11.83 7.58 2.81
N PRO A 17 -12.29 8.30 1.78
CA PRO A 17 -13.70 8.20 1.36
C PRO A 17 -14.10 6.80 0.91
N GLU A 18 -13.18 6.06 0.26
CA GLU A 18 -13.49 4.69 -0.18
C GLU A 18 -13.62 3.74 1.00
N GLY A 19 -12.74 3.85 1.99
CA GLY A 19 -12.84 3.06 3.21
C GLY A 19 -14.11 3.36 3.96
N LYS A 20 -14.49 4.62 4.03
CA LYS A 20 -15.73 5.03 4.70
C LYS A 20 -16.96 4.47 3.99
N ALA A 21 -16.96 4.49 2.66
CA ALA A 21 -18.06 3.93 1.86
C ALA A 21 -18.19 2.42 2.09
N ILE A 22 -17.07 1.71 2.15
CA ILE A 22 -17.06 0.27 2.43
C ILE A 22 -17.61 0.01 3.83
N GLN A 23 -17.19 0.79 4.80
CA GLN A 23 -17.68 0.66 6.18
C GLN A 23 -19.21 0.81 6.23
N ASN A 24 -19.73 1.84 5.59
CA ASN A 24 -21.17 2.09 5.56
C ASN A 24 -21.93 0.95 4.88
N ALA A 25 -21.38 0.43 3.77
CA ALA A 25 -22.00 -0.69 3.06
C ALA A 25 -22.05 -1.94 3.93
N LEU A 26 -20.96 -2.24 4.63
CA LEU A 26 -20.91 -3.41 5.51
C LEU A 26 -21.92 -3.30 6.64
N GLN A 27 -22.04 -2.13 7.23
CA GLN A 27 -23.02 -1.89 8.28
C GLN A 27 -24.45 -2.06 7.76
N ASN A 28 -24.71 -1.60 6.54
CA ASN A 28 -26.03 -1.77 5.91
C ASN A 28 -26.36 -3.24 5.63
N PHE A 29 -25.34 -4.07 5.41
CA PHE A 29 -25.54 -5.52 5.25
C PHE A 29 -25.69 -6.26 6.57
N GLY A 30 -25.62 -5.56 7.69
CA GLY A 30 -25.86 -6.17 9.00
C GLY A 30 -24.60 -6.57 9.76
N PHE A 31 -23.43 -6.23 9.27
CA PHE A 31 -22.19 -6.52 9.99
C PHE A 31 -21.98 -5.48 11.08
N GLU A 32 -21.80 -5.94 12.30
CA GLU A 32 -21.63 -5.07 13.46
C GLU A 32 -20.19 -5.07 13.96
N GLY A 33 -19.84 -4.06 14.75
CA GLY A 33 -18.55 -4.00 15.40
C GLY A 33 -17.41 -3.49 14.52
N ILE A 34 -17.74 -2.90 13.37
CA ILE A 34 -16.73 -2.36 12.47
C ILE A 34 -16.42 -0.93 12.88
N ASN A 35 -15.23 -0.72 13.44
CA ASN A 35 -14.82 0.60 13.91
C ASN A 35 -14.25 1.47 12.80
N GLU A 36 -13.51 0.85 11.89
CA GLU A 36 -12.86 1.61 10.81
C GLU A 36 -12.51 0.69 9.66
N VAL A 37 -12.67 1.19 8.45
CA VAL A 37 -12.19 0.53 7.23
C VAL A 37 -11.24 1.48 6.52
N ARG A 38 -10.05 1.03 6.25
CA ARG A 38 -9.04 1.80 5.52
C ARG A 38 -8.68 1.02 4.26
N LYS A 39 -8.69 1.69 3.13
CA LYS A 39 -8.33 1.07 1.86
C LYS A 39 -6.91 1.45 1.48
N GLY A 40 -6.17 0.49 0.98
CA GLY A 40 -4.85 0.74 0.44
C GLY A 40 -4.71 0.04 -0.90
N LYS A 41 -3.51 0.06 -1.42
CA LYS A 41 -3.20 -0.64 -2.66
C LYS A 41 -1.87 -1.36 -2.50
N PHE A 42 -1.66 -2.39 -3.32
CA PHE A 42 -0.35 -2.99 -3.38
C PHE A 42 0.08 -3.16 -4.83
N LEU A 43 1.38 -3.17 -5.02
CA LEU A 43 2.00 -3.34 -6.32
C LEU A 43 2.99 -4.49 -6.25
N GLU A 44 3.11 -5.23 -7.33
CA GLU A 44 4.07 -6.31 -7.44
C GLU A 44 4.95 -6.00 -8.65
N ILE A 45 6.25 -5.86 -8.40
CA ILE A 45 7.21 -5.53 -9.45
C ILE A 45 8.26 -6.62 -9.50
N LYS A 46 8.45 -7.20 -10.66
CA LYS A 46 9.52 -8.18 -10.89
C LYS A 46 10.70 -7.46 -11.52
N LEU A 47 11.87 -7.64 -10.92
CA LEU A 47 13.10 -6.99 -11.36
C LEU A 47 14.08 -8.04 -11.86
N GLU A 48 14.83 -7.72 -12.90
CA GLU A 48 15.88 -8.61 -13.39
C GLU A 48 17.09 -8.63 -12.47
N GLN A 49 17.16 -7.72 -11.53
CA GLN A 49 18.23 -7.58 -10.57
C GLN A 49 18.31 -8.78 -9.63
N GLU A 50 19.50 -9.17 -9.24
CA GLU A 50 19.71 -10.31 -8.34
C GLU A 50 20.02 -9.87 -6.91
N ASP A 51 20.56 -8.67 -6.71
CA ASP A 51 20.91 -8.14 -5.40
C ASP A 51 19.68 -7.53 -4.73
N LYS A 52 19.23 -8.17 -3.66
CA LYS A 52 18.03 -7.74 -2.93
C LYS A 52 18.19 -6.34 -2.33
N LYS A 53 19.37 -6.01 -1.84
CA LYS A 53 19.60 -4.70 -1.23
C LYS A 53 19.49 -3.59 -2.28
N GLU A 54 20.13 -3.79 -3.43
CA GLU A 54 20.06 -2.83 -4.52
C GLU A 54 18.65 -2.73 -5.09
N ALA A 55 17.96 -3.87 -5.19
CA ALA A 55 16.56 -3.88 -5.63
C ALA A 55 15.70 -3.04 -4.70
N LYS A 56 15.87 -3.20 -3.39
CA LYS A 56 15.09 -2.43 -2.41
C LYS A 56 15.36 -0.94 -2.53
N GLU A 57 16.60 -0.55 -2.72
CA GLU A 57 16.95 0.86 -2.89
C GLU A 57 16.30 1.45 -4.14
N ASN A 58 16.30 0.70 -5.24
CA ASN A 58 15.67 1.14 -6.48
C ASN A 58 14.16 1.26 -6.33
N ILE A 59 13.53 0.29 -5.68
CA ILE A 59 12.09 0.32 -5.43
C ILE A 59 11.72 1.50 -4.54
N ASP A 60 12.53 1.80 -3.53
CA ASP A 60 12.30 2.95 -2.67
C ASP A 60 12.30 4.26 -3.48
N LYS A 61 13.24 4.39 -4.40
CA LYS A 61 13.29 5.55 -5.29
C LYS A 61 12.05 5.62 -6.16
N MET A 62 11.59 4.48 -6.69
CA MET A 62 10.37 4.43 -7.49
C MET A 62 9.15 4.88 -6.68
N CYS A 63 9.06 4.44 -5.44
CA CYS A 63 7.95 4.84 -4.56
C CYS A 63 7.94 6.35 -4.35
N LYS A 64 9.09 6.94 -4.08
CA LYS A 64 9.20 8.37 -3.84
C LYS A 64 8.91 9.20 -5.08
N GLN A 65 9.28 8.70 -6.25
CA GLN A 65 9.11 9.44 -7.50
C GLN A 65 7.74 9.27 -8.13
N LEU A 66 7.12 8.11 -7.98
CA LEU A 66 5.90 7.80 -8.74
C LEU A 66 4.85 7.00 -7.99
N LEU A 67 5.26 5.93 -7.30
CA LEU A 67 4.32 4.91 -6.84
C LEU A 67 3.47 5.35 -5.66
N ALA A 68 4.03 6.18 -4.78
CA ALA A 68 3.33 6.65 -3.59
C ALA A 68 3.35 8.16 -3.52
N ASN A 69 2.26 8.74 -3.02
CA ASN A 69 2.21 10.16 -2.70
C ASN A 69 2.66 10.32 -1.25
N THR A 70 3.93 10.60 -1.02
CA THR A 70 4.52 10.60 0.30
C THR A 70 3.99 11.68 1.24
N VAL A 71 3.23 12.64 0.71
CA VAL A 71 2.56 13.64 1.54
C VAL A 71 1.42 13.01 2.33
N ILE A 72 0.66 12.10 1.72
CA ILE A 72 -0.54 11.52 2.33
C ILE A 72 -0.46 10.01 2.49
N GLU A 73 0.56 9.34 1.95
CA GLU A 73 0.66 7.88 1.97
C GLU A 73 1.93 7.39 2.63
N ASN A 74 1.82 6.23 3.28
CA ASN A 74 2.96 5.44 3.74
C ASN A 74 3.10 4.24 2.83
N TYR A 75 4.30 3.66 2.77
CA TYR A 75 4.50 2.46 2.00
C TYR A 75 5.48 1.52 2.70
N GLU A 76 5.31 0.22 2.44
CA GLU A 76 6.22 -0.81 2.92
C GLU A 76 6.66 -1.66 1.74
N ILE A 77 7.94 -2.01 1.72
CA ILE A 77 8.55 -2.78 0.64
C ILE A 77 8.96 -4.14 1.18
N THR A 78 8.52 -5.20 0.51
CA THR A 78 8.95 -6.57 0.80
C THR A 78 9.64 -7.12 -0.44
N ILE A 79 10.86 -7.61 -0.28
CA ILE A 79 11.63 -8.18 -1.39
C ILE A 79 11.73 -9.69 -1.20
N THR A 80 11.39 -10.43 -2.24
CA THR A 80 11.51 -11.90 -2.25
C THR A 80 12.22 -12.35 -3.51
N ASP A 81 12.63 -13.61 -3.53
CA ASP A 81 13.24 -14.20 -4.73
C ASP A 81 12.21 -14.62 -5.77
#